data_22349cba8aa3b7641a35921391f4fa15
#
_entry.id   22349cba8aa3b7641a35921391f4fa15
#
_cell.length_a   1.000
_cell.length_b   1.000
_cell.length_c   1.000
_cell.angle_alpha   90.00
_cell.angle_beta   90.00
_cell.angle_gamma   90.00
#
_symmetry.space_group_name_H-M   'P 1'
#
loop_
_entity.id
_entity.type
_entity.pdbx_description
1 polymer ?
#
loop_
_entity_poly.entity_id
_entity_poly.type
_entity_poly.pdbx_seq_one_letter_code
_entity_poly.pdbx_strand_id
1 'polypeptide(L)'
;MNQIAREYKQAVIIGASPMGNEAAQLLALLRWAGCGAQEESCTHDCATCRSGCRKPEMKKDIYVIAADGGLGFLLKNKLRPDFLVGDLDSIKYNDILTEAAVKAAIGEIPHEVVPVEKDDTDMGLAVAKAYEKGYHEILIYGGCGGARVSHTFANVQLMSLYAKKGCQIQMMGDGIRMEILWNGCKTFSSALKGSLSVICLSDKA
;
A
#
# COMPACT_ATOMS: atom_id res chain seq x y z
N MET A 1 31.93 -12.32 -12.54
CA MET A 1 30.48 -12.29 -12.75
C MET A 1 29.87 -11.51 -11.59
N ASN A 2 29.66 -10.20 -11.79
CA ASN A 2 29.08 -9.32 -10.78
C ASN A 2 27.57 -9.59 -10.74
N GLN A 3 27.09 -10.24 -9.67
CA GLN A 3 25.69 -10.18 -9.31
C GLN A 3 25.40 -8.73 -8.85
N ILE A 4 24.83 -7.96 -9.77
CA ILE A 4 24.22 -6.68 -9.43
C ILE A 4 23.04 -7.05 -8.50
N ALA A 5 23.21 -6.75 -7.21
CA ALA A 5 22.10 -6.82 -6.27
C ALA A 5 20.99 -5.94 -6.83
N ARG A 6 19.88 -6.55 -7.27
CA ARG A 6 18.67 -5.81 -7.63
C ARG A 6 18.20 -5.13 -6.35
N GLU A 7 18.32 -3.81 -6.29
CA GLU A 7 17.58 -3.00 -5.31
C GLU A 7 16.09 -3.26 -5.57
N TYR A 8 15.46 -4.03 -4.71
CA TYR A 8 14.02 -4.26 -4.76
C TYR A 8 13.33 -2.98 -4.32
N LYS A 9 12.90 -2.18 -5.29
CA LYS A 9 12.04 -1.01 -5.05
C LYS A 9 10.59 -1.46 -5.08
N GLN A 10 9.95 -1.46 -3.92
CA GLN A 10 8.54 -1.84 -3.77
C GLN A 10 7.71 -0.62 -3.38
N ALA A 11 6.55 -0.44 -4.02
CA ALA A 11 5.53 0.50 -3.54
C ALA A 11 4.43 -0.22 -2.78
N VAL A 12 3.93 0.41 -1.73
CA VAL A 12 2.77 -0.03 -0.96
C VAL A 12 1.71 1.05 -1.04
N ILE A 13 0.55 0.72 -1.59
CA ILE A 13 -0.58 1.63 -1.74
C ILE A 13 -1.67 1.20 -0.77
N ILE A 14 -2.16 2.15 0.02
CA ILE A 14 -3.23 1.91 0.99
C ILE A 14 -4.49 2.63 0.51
N GLY A 15 -5.54 1.86 0.21
CA GLY A 15 -6.85 2.35 -0.16
C GLY A 15 -7.82 2.41 1.02
N ALA A 16 -9.05 2.85 0.74
CA ALA A 16 -10.10 3.09 1.74
C ALA A 16 -10.95 1.86 2.10
N SER A 17 -10.88 0.76 1.33
CA SER A 17 -11.68 -0.44 1.59
C SER A 17 -11.30 -1.10 2.92
N PRO A 18 -12.24 -1.77 3.57
CA PRO A 18 -11.98 -2.49 4.81
C PRO A 18 -10.83 -3.51 4.65
N MET A 19 -10.05 -3.65 5.70
CA MET A 19 -8.99 -4.64 5.79
C MET A 19 -9.29 -5.59 6.96
N GLY A 20 -9.19 -6.88 6.73
CA GLY A 20 -9.29 -7.92 7.73
C GLY A 20 -7.93 -8.25 8.34
N ASN A 21 -7.55 -9.54 8.32
CA ASN A 21 -6.26 -10.00 8.86
C ASN A 21 -5.04 -9.44 8.13
N GLU A 22 -5.19 -9.01 6.88
CA GLU A 22 -4.15 -8.36 6.10
C GLU A 22 -3.70 -7.02 6.69
N ALA A 23 -4.52 -6.36 7.51
CA ALA A 23 -4.12 -5.16 8.23
C ALA A 23 -2.92 -5.42 9.16
N ALA A 24 -2.91 -6.57 9.85
CA ALA A 24 -1.79 -6.96 10.69
C ALA A 24 -0.51 -7.22 9.87
N GLN A 25 -0.65 -7.84 8.71
CA GLN A 25 0.46 -8.09 7.79
C GLN A 25 1.04 -6.77 7.26
N LEU A 26 0.16 -5.84 6.85
CA LEU A 26 0.57 -4.50 6.42
C LEU A 26 1.32 -3.76 7.52
N LEU A 27 0.78 -3.73 8.75
CA LEU A 27 1.43 -3.06 9.88
C LEU A 27 2.78 -3.68 10.20
N ALA A 28 2.90 -5.01 10.16
CA ALA A 28 4.18 -5.69 10.35
C ALA A 28 5.18 -5.30 9.26
N LEU A 29 4.76 -5.25 7.99
CA LEU A 29 5.59 -4.82 6.87
C LEU A 29 6.09 -3.38 7.04
N LEU A 30 5.18 -2.44 7.32
CA LEU A 30 5.49 -1.02 7.44
C LEU A 30 6.35 -0.71 8.68
N ARG A 31 6.08 -1.36 9.81
CA ARG A 31 6.87 -1.22 11.04
C ARG A 31 8.24 -1.85 10.91
N TRP A 32 8.35 -3.01 10.28
CA TRP A 32 9.63 -3.64 10.01
C TRP A 32 10.49 -2.81 9.05
N ALA A 33 9.86 -2.15 8.09
CA ALA A 33 10.54 -1.20 7.20
C ALA A 33 10.99 0.09 7.92
N GLY A 34 10.35 0.44 9.06
CA GLY A 34 10.56 1.71 9.76
C GLY A 34 11.13 1.64 11.17
N CYS A 35 11.00 0.53 11.89
CA CYS A 35 11.44 0.46 13.29
C CYS A 35 11.77 -0.96 13.72
N GLY A 36 13.05 -1.27 13.88
CA GLY A 36 13.54 -2.53 14.46
C GLY A 36 13.51 -2.58 15.99
N ALA A 37 12.94 -1.61 16.68
CA ALA A 37 12.79 -1.60 18.12
C ALA A 37 11.33 -1.86 18.51
N GLN A 38 11.09 -2.93 19.25
CA GLN A 38 9.83 -3.11 19.97
C GLN A 38 9.65 -1.92 20.92
N GLU A 39 8.57 -1.15 20.75
CA GLU A 39 8.26 0.03 21.58
C GLU A 39 8.14 -0.31 23.08
N GLU A 40 8.06 -1.59 23.46
CA GLU A 40 7.89 -2.02 24.84
C GLU A 40 9.16 -2.10 25.67
N SER A 41 10.35 -1.97 25.08
CA SER A 41 11.62 -2.11 25.81
C SER A 41 12.51 -0.87 25.86
N CYS A 42 12.18 0.19 25.14
CA CYS A 42 12.99 1.41 25.16
C CYS A 42 12.27 2.53 25.92
N THR A 43 12.47 2.59 27.24
CA THR A 43 11.96 3.65 28.11
C THR A 43 12.80 4.93 28.08
N HIS A 44 13.80 5.02 27.18
CA HIS A 44 14.78 6.11 27.15
C HIS A 44 14.75 6.86 25.81
N ASP A 45 14.97 8.15 25.87
CA ASP A 45 15.21 9.00 24.71
C ASP A 45 16.39 8.44 23.91
N CYS A 46 16.14 8.00 22.68
CA CYS A 46 17.13 7.37 21.79
C CYS A 46 18.34 8.29 21.48
N ALA A 47 18.26 9.59 21.77
CA ALA A 47 19.35 10.53 21.61
C ALA A 47 20.51 10.27 22.61
N THR A 48 20.26 9.57 23.72
CA THR A 48 21.22 9.34 24.81
C THR A 48 21.59 7.87 25.01
N CYS A 49 21.06 6.95 24.20
CA CYS A 49 21.30 5.52 24.37
C CYS A 49 22.75 5.14 24.04
N ARG A 50 23.51 4.79 25.06
CA ARG A 50 24.94 4.32 24.94
C ARG A 50 25.06 2.90 24.37
N SER A 51 23.95 2.17 24.17
CA SER A 51 23.96 0.77 23.71
C SER A 51 24.02 0.62 22.18
N GLY A 52 24.28 1.68 21.44
CA GLY A 52 24.45 1.59 19.99
C GLY A 52 23.17 1.29 19.23
N CYS A 53 22.00 1.61 19.79
CA CYS A 53 20.73 1.60 19.05
C CYS A 53 20.86 2.55 17.86
N ARG A 54 21.25 2.03 16.71
CA ARG A 54 21.08 2.76 15.46
C ARG A 54 19.59 2.94 15.30
N LYS A 55 19.12 4.19 15.20
CA LYS A 55 17.79 4.43 14.63
C LYS A 55 17.75 3.60 13.35
N PRO A 56 16.84 2.63 13.18
CA PRO A 56 16.74 1.94 11.92
C PRO A 56 16.47 3.04 10.89
N GLU A 57 17.40 3.25 9.98
CA GLU A 57 17.10 3.98 8.77
C GLU A 57 15.92 3.23 8.17
N MET A 58 14.80 3.92 7.97
CA MET A 58 13.69 3.37 7.17
C MET A 58 14.35 2.74 5.96
N LYS A 59 14.13 1.44 5.75
CA LYS A 59 14.58 0.81 4.52
C LYS A 59 14.03 1.66 3.39
N LYS A 60 14.89 2.37 2.69
CA LYS A 60 14.56 3.24 1.55
C LYS A 60 13.92 2.48 0.39
N ASP A 61 13.62 1.21 0.60
CA ASP A 61 13.19 0.25 -0.40
C ASP A 61 11.66 0.19 -0.56
N ILE A 62 10.90 0.78 0.39
CA ILE A 62 9.44 0.81 0.36
C ILE A 62 8.95 2.24 0.25
N TYR A 63 8.15 2.51 -0.78
CA TYR A 63 7.48 3.79 -0.99
C TYR A 63 6.00 3.65 -0.67
N VAL A 64 5.53 4.38 0.32
CA VAL A 64 4.16 4.27 0.85
C VAL A 64 3.29 5.38 0.28
N ILE A 65 2.22 5.00 -0.41
CA ILE A 65 1.23 5.94 -0.95
C ILE A 65 -0.11 5.70 -0.26
N ALA A 66 -0.71 6.76 0.25
CA ALA A 66 -2.11 6.74 0.67
C ALA A 66 -2.99 7.17 -0.49
N ALA A 67 -3.99 6.34 -0.82
CA ALA A 67 -5.04 6.69 -1.76
C ALA A 67 -6.30 7.02 -0.96
N ASP A 68 -6.69 8.31 -1.00
CA ASP A 68 -7.89 8.86 -0.34
C ASP A 68 -8.02 8.43 1.14
N GLY A 69 -9.10 7.75 1.52
CA GLY A 69 -9.37 7.30 2.89
C GLY A 69 -8.31 6.35 3.49
N GLY A 70 -7.38 5.82 2.70
CA GLY A 70 -6.22 5.06 3.17
C GLY A 70 -5.32 5.85 4.12
N LEU A 71 -5.30 7.19 4.02
CA LEU A 71 -4.62 8.06 4.97
C LEU A 71 -5.14 7.86 6.40
N GLY A 72 -6.47 7.71 6.55
CA GLY A 72 -7.07 7.50 7.87
C GLY A 72 -6.58 6.24 8.57
N PHE A 73 -6.34 5.15 7.83
CA PHE A 73 -5.74 3.92 8.38
C PHE A 73 -4.32 4.16 8.87
N LEU A 74 -3.49 4.84 8.08
CA LEU A 74 -2.10 5.11 8.44
C LEU A 74 -2.00 5.99 9.68
N LEU A 75 -2.71 7.10 9.73
CA LEU A 75 -2.67 8.03 10.85
C LEU A 75 -3.16 7.40 12.16
N LYS A 76 -4.23 6.56 12.12
CA LYS A 76 -4.68 5.80 13.29
C LYS A 76 -3.60 4.88 13.87
N ASN A 77 -2.72 4.38 13.02
CA ASN A 77 -1.61 3.50 13.38
C ASN A 77 -0.28 4.25 13.59
N LYS A 78 -0.31 5.60 13.67
CA LYS A 78 0.85 6.48 13.84
C LYS A 78 1.90 6.30 12.73
N LEU A 79 1.44 5.97 11.53
CA LEU A 79 2.25 5.83 10.34
C LEU A 79 1.99 7.01 9.39
N ARG A 80 3.01 7.38 8.61
CA ARG A 80 2.90 8.44 7.60
C ARG A 80 3.23 7.87 6.23
N PRO A 81 2.45 8.21 5.19
CA PRO A 81 2.83 7.89 3.83
C PRO A 81 3.93 8.84 3.31
N ASP A 82 4.65 8.39 2.29
CA ASP A 82 5.57 9.24 1.53
C ASP A 82 4.85 10.13 0.53
N PHE A 83 3.63 9.74 0.14
CA PHE A 83 2.79 10.48 -0.79
C PHE A 83 1.30 10.25 -0.54
N LEU A 84 0.49 11.24 -0.87
CA LEU A 84 -0.96 11.19 -0.72
C LEU A 84 -1.63 11.59 -2.03
N VAL A 85 -2.65 10.85 -2.44
CA VAL A 85 -3.47 11.12 -3.63
C VAL A 85 -4.94 11.02 -3.27
N GLY A 86 -5.74 11.95 -3.72
CA GLY A 86 -7.20 11.90 -3.59
C GLY A 86 -7.81 13.25 -3.23
N ASP A 87 -9.14 13.28 -3.15
CA ASP A 87 -9.92 14.44 -2.72
C ASP A 87 -10.15 14.48 -1.21
N LEU A 88 -9.80 13.38 -0.51
CA LEU A 88 -9.81 13.22 0.94
C LEU A 88 -11.21 13.27 1.58
N ASP A 89 -12.26 13.08 0.80
CA ASP A 89 -13.65 13.09 1.26
C ASP A 89 -14.04 11.81 2.01
N SER A 90 -13.34 10.70 1.76
CA SER A 90 -13.59 9.40 2.39
C SER A 90 -12.99 9.25 3.79
N ILE A 91 -12.29 10.27 4.32
CA ILE A 91 -11.68 10.19 5.64
C ILE A 91 -12.74 10.33 6.72
N LYS A 92 -12.91 9.27 7.53
CA LYS A 92 -13.84 9.28 8.67
C LYS A 92 -13.14 9.82 9.92
N TYR A 93 -13.62 10.97 10.39
CA TYR A 93 -13.13 11.59 11.62
C TYR A 93 -13.72 10.92 12.86
N ASN A 94 -12.97 10.91 13.96
CA ASN A 94 -13.39 10.46 15.28
C ASN A 94 -12.50 11.12 16.36
N ASP A 95 -12.67 10.75 17.62
CA ASP A 95 -11.93 11.34 18.75
C ASP A 95 -10.40 11.17 18.66
N ILE A 96 -9.94 10.13 17.96
CA ILE A 96 -8.50 9.86 17.74
C ILE A 96 -8.01 10.54 16.47
N LEU A 97 -8.84 10.57 15.42
CA LEU A 97 -8.54 11.11 14.11
C LEU A 97 -9.38 12.37 13.88
N THR A 98 -8.99 13.45 14.52
CA THR A 98 -9.69 14.74 14.39
C THR A 98 -9.39 15.40 13.06
N GLU A 99 -10.32 16.23 12.58
CA GLU A 99 -10.12 17.01 11.34
C GLU A 99 -8.86 17.86 11.40
N ALA A 100 -8.59 18.49 12.55
CA ALA A 100 -7.40 19.31 12.74
C ALA A 100 -6.10 18.49 12.62
N ALA A 101 -6.07 17.29 13.21
CA ALA A 101 -4.90 16.41 13.12
C ALA A 101 -4.66 15.91 11.69
N VAL A 102 -5.73 15.61 10.94
CA VAL A 102 -5.64 15.21 9.53
C VAL A 102 -5.13 16.38 8.68
N LYS A 103 -5.69 17.58 8.83
CA LYS A 103 -5.22 18.76 8.10
C LYS A 103 -3.75 19.08 8.37
N ALA A 104 -3.32 18.97 9.63
CA ALA A 104 -1.92 19.16 9.99
C ALA A 104 -1.02 18.11 9.30
N ALA A 105 -1.42 16.84 9.32
CA ALA A 105 -0.67 15.76 8.66
C ALA A 105 -0.58 15.96 7.15
N ILE A 106 -1.67 16.35 6.48
CA ILE A 106 -1.69 16.63 5.04
C ILE A 106 -0.72 17.76 4.70
N GLY A 107 -0.65 18.84 5.49
CA GLY A 107 0.27 19.96 5.26
C GLY A 107 1.76 19.57 5.28
N GLU A 108 2.10 18.41 5.85
CA GLU A 108 3.47 17.93 5.94
C GLU A 108 3.78 16.77 4.98
N ILE A 109 2.78 16.19 4.31
CA ILE A 109 2.92 15.06 3.38
C ILE A 109 2.93 15.61 1.95
N PRO A 110 3.89 15.23 1.10
CA PRO A 110 3.79 15.49 -0.34
C PRO A 110 2.50 14.91 -0.89
N HIS A 111 1.68 15.73 -1.53
CA HIS A 111 0.36 15.28 -1.96
C HIS A 111 -0.04 15.87 -3.30
N GLU A 112 -0.99 15.21 -3.94
CA GLU A 112 -1.67 15.65 -5.14
C GLU A 112 -3.18 15.64 -4.88
N VAL A 113 -3.76 16.82 -4.70
CA VAL A 113 -5.22 16.97 -4.58
C VAL A 113 -5.81 17.01 -5.97
N VAL A 114 -6.68 16.07 -6.24
CA VAL A 114 -7.29 15.92 -7.56
C VAL A 114 -8.77 16.26 -7.44
N PRO A 115 -9.37 16.99 -8.40
CA PRO A 115 -10.79 17.29 -8.39
C PRO A 115 -11.65 16.02 -8.32
N VAL A 116 -12.83 16.13 -7.70
CA VAL A 116 -13.81 15.02 -7.60
C VAL A 116 -14.24 14.55 -8.99
N GLU A 117 -14.40 15.49 -9.93
CA GLU A 117 -14.70 15.19 -11.33
C GLU A 117 -13.39 14.91 -12.09
N LYS A 118 -13.01 13.66 -12.17
CA LYS A 118 -11.82 13.18 -12.87
C LYS A 118 -12.11 11.84 -13.56
N ASP A 119 -11.37 11.57 -14.63
CA ASP A 119 -11.51 10.34 -15.41
C ASP A 119 -10.88 9.12 -14.72
N ASP A 120 -9.95 9.35 -13.77
CA ASP A 120 -9.23 8.30 -13.04
C ASP A 120 -9.66 8.19 -11.58
N THR A 121 -9.56 6.98 -11.03
CA THR A 121 -9.77 6.73 -9.60
C THR A 121 -8.52 7.13 -8.80
N ASP A 122 -8.67 7.41 -7.48
CA ASP A 122 -7.52 7.69 -6.60
C ASP A 122 -6.52 6.54 -6.58
N MET A 123 -7.02 5.30 -6.65
CA MET A 123 -6.19 4.12 -6.78
C MET A 123 -5.42 4.12 -8.11
N GLY A 124 -6.06 4.52 -9.22
CA GLY A 124 -5.42 4.65 -10.53
C GLY A 124 -4.27 5.65 -10.51
N LEU A 125 -4.50 6.81 -9.92
CA LEU A 125 -3.49 7.85 -9.76
C LEU A 125 -2.34 7.41 -8.83
N ALA A 126 -2.65 6.69 -7.76
CA ALA A 126 -1.62 6.14 -6.84
C ALA A 126 -0.72 5.12 -7.55
N VAL A 127 -1.30 4.21 -8.35
CA VAL A 127 -0.54 3.23 -9.15
C VAL A 127 0.28 3.94 -10.23
N ALA A 128 -0.29 4.93 -10.92
CA ALA A 128 0.42 5.74 -11.91
C ALA A 128 1.63 6.43 -11.27
N LYS A 129 1.46 7.05 -10.11
CA LYS A 129 2.54 7.70 -9.36
C LYS A 129 3.65 6.73 -8.95
N ALA A 130 3.31 5.54 -8.49
CA ALA A 130 4.29 4.50 -8.18
C ALA A 130 5.09 4.09 -9.43
N TYR A 131 4.38 3.85 -10.53
CA TYR A 131 4.99 3.47 -11.81
C TYR A 131 5.93 4.55 -12.37
N GLU A 132 5.50 5.83 -12.36
CA GLU A 132 6.32 6.97 -12.79
C GLU A 132 7.63 7.10 -12.00
N LYS A 133 7.59 6.74 -10.70
CA LYS A 133 8.77 6.70 -9.83
C LYS A 133 9.66 5.46 -10.04
N GLY A 134 9.28 4.56 -10.96
CA GLY A 134 10.03 3.35 -11.32
C GLY A 134 9.78 2.16 -10.39
N TYR A 135 8.69 2.18 -9.62
CA TYR A 135 8.27 1.03 -8.82
C TYR A 135 7.44 0.07 -9.70
N HIS A 136 7.96 -1.12 -9.94
CA HIS A 136 7.29 -2.15 -10.74
C HIS A 136 6.71 -3.29 -9.88
N GLU A 137 7.09 -3.36 -8.61
CA GLU A 137 6.48 -4.24 -7.62
C GLU A 137 5.58 -3.41 -6.71
N ILE A 138 4.26 -3.63 -6.79
CA ILE A 138 3.26 -2.81 -6.10
C ILE A 138 2.36 -3.72 -5.26
N LEU A 139 2.25 -3.40 -3.98
CA LEU A 139 1.29 -4.02 -3.07
C LEU A 139 0.15 -3.04 -2.81
N ILE A 140 -1.08 -3.45 -3.07
CA ILE A 140 -2.28 -2.66 -2.77
C ILE A 140 -2.99 -3.30 -1.58
N TYR A 141 -3.19 -2.54 -0.51
CA TYR A 141 -4.00 -2.92 0.63
C TYR A 141 -5.27 -2.07 0.67
N GLY A 142 -6.42 -2.69 0.97
CA GLY A 142 -7.71 -1.99 0.97
C GLY A 142 -8.16 -1.54 -0.42
N GLY A 143 -7.78 -2.29 -1.47
CA GLY A 143 -8.18 -2.05 -2.85
C GLY A 143 -9.37 -2.91 -3.30
N CYS A 144 -9.78 -3.92 -2.53
CA CYS A 144 -10.91 -4.80 -2.85
C CYS A 144 -11.82 -4.96 -1.64
N GLY A 145 -13.04 -5.45 -1.88
CA GLY A 145 -14.09 -5.54 -0.87
C GLY A 145 -14.81 -4.21 -0.63
N GLY A 146 -15.57 -4.15 0.48
CA GLY A 146 -16.39 -2.99 0.82
C GLY A 146 -17.70 -2.90 0.04
N ALA A 147 -18.43 -1.78 0.21
CA ALA A 147 -19.78 -1.62 -0.31
C ALA A 147 -19.87 -1.43 -1.85
N ARG A 148 -18.76 -1.01 -2.48
CA ARG A 148 -18.73 -0.70 -3.92
C ARG A 148 -17.95 -1.76 -4.69
N VAL A 149 -18.65 -2.77 -5.17
CA VAL A 149 -18.06 -3.83 -6.01
C VAL A 149 -17.40 -3.27 -7.28
N SER A 150 -17.98 -2.19 -7.86
CA SER A 150 -17.40 -1.51 -9.03
C SER A 150 -15.97 -1.04 -8.83
N HIS A 151 -15.59 -0.59 -7.63
CA HIS A 151 -14.22 -0.21 -7.32
C HIS A 151 -13.25 -1.39 -7.37
N THR A 152 -13.69 -2.56 -6.89
CA THR A 152 -12.88 -3.79 -6.99
C THR A 152 -12.63 -4.14 -8.46
N PHE A 153 -13.66 -4.09 -9.30
CA PHE A 153 -13.51 -4.36 -10.74
C PHE A 153 -12.62 -3.34 -11.44
N ALA A 154 -12.78 -2.05 -11.14
CA ALA A 154 -11.91 -1.01 -11.69
C ALA A 154 -10.43 -1.26 -11.31
N ASN A 155 -10.18 -1.64 -10.06
CA ASN A 155 -8.83 -1.97 -9.60
C ASN A 155 -8.27 -3.23 -10.29
N VAL A 156 -9.08 -4.25 -10.56
CA VAL A 156 -8.66 -5.44 -11.34
C VAL A 156 -8.29 -5.05 -12.77
N GLN A 157 -9.09 -4.18 -13.42
CA GLN A 157 -8.76 -3.66 -14.75
C GLN A 157 -7.46 -2.85 -14.75
N LEU A 158 -7.27 -2.00 -13.74
CA LEU A 158 -6.04 -1.25 -13.51
C LEU A 158 -4.84 -2.18 -13.38
N MET A 159 -4.93 -3.22 -12.53
CA MET A 159 -3.88 -4.23 -12.38
C MET A 159 -3.54 -4.90 -13.71
N SER A 160 -4.56 -5.25 -14.51
CA SER A 160 -4.36 -5.85 -15.83
C SER A 160 -3.63 -4.91 -16.79
N LEU A 161 -3.97 -3.62 -16.79
CA LEU A 161 -3.31 -2.59 -17.59
C LEU A 161 -1.81 -2.50 -17.25
N TYR A 162 -1.48 -2.45 -15.97
CA TYR A 162 -0.09 -2.31 -15.53
C TYR A 162 0.71 -3.62 -15.60
N ALA A 163 0.06 -4.79 -15.50
CA ALA A 163 0.71 -6.07 -15.77
C ALA A 163 1.24 -6.14 -17.21
N LYS A 164 0.49 -5.62 -18.19
CA LYS A 164 0.93 -5.48 -19.59
C LYS A 164 2.13 -4.54 -19.76
N LYS A 165 2.32 -3.60 -18.83
CA LYS A 165 3.47 -2.69 -18.75
C LYS A 165 4.65 -3.26 -17.93
N GLY A 166 4.56 -4.53 -17.52
CA GLY A 166 5.62 -5.21 -16.76
C GLY A 166 5.58 -5.02 -15.24
N CYS A 167 4.50 -4.45 -14.68
CA CYS A 167 4.33 -4.36 -13.24
C CYS A 167 3.81 -5.68 -12.65
N GLN A 168 4.30 -6.00 -11.46
CA GLN A 168 3.75 -7.04 -10.60
C GLN A 168 2.92 -6.38 -9.51
N ILE A 169 1.61 -6.46 -9.64
CA ILE A 169 0.69 -5.86 -8.67
C ILE A 169 -0.03 -6.97 -7.92
N GLN A 170 0.01 -6.91 -6.59
CA GLN A 170 -0.78 -7.74 -5.70
C GLN A 170 -1.76 -6.85 -4.96
N MET A 171 -3.02 -7.23 -4.93
CA MET A 171 -4.07 -6.50 -4.20
C MET A 171 -4.65 -7.39 -3.11
N MET A 172 -4.75 -6.84 -1.91
CA MET A 172 -5.22 -7.52 -0.71
C MET A 172 -6.31 -6.70 -0.03
N GLY A 173 -7.35 -7.37 0.43
CA GLY A 173 -8.44 -6.79 1.19
C GLY A 173 -9.51 -7.82 1.45
N ASP A 174 -10.19 -7.72 2.60
CA ASP A 174 -11.32 -8.57 3.01
C ASP A 174 -11.00 -10.09 2.95
N GLY A 175 -9.76 -10.46 3.34
CA GLY A 175 -9.29 -11.86 3.30
C GLY A 175 -9.01 -12.39 1.89
N ILE A 176 -9.06 -11.54 0.87
CA ILE A 176 -8.83 -11.90 -0.52
C ILE A 176 -7.47 -11.37 -0.96
N ARG A 177 -6.74 -12.18 -1.71
CA ARG A 177 -5.54 -11.76 -2.45
C ARG A 177 -5.76 -11.96 -3.93
N MET A 178 -5.53 -10.91 -4.72
CA MET A 178 -5.64 -10.93 -6.17
C MET A 178 -4.29 -10.63 -6.81
N GLU A 179 -3.98 -11.32 -7.88
CA GLU A 179 -2.79 -11.10 -8.71
C GLU A 179 -3.18 -11.23 -10.19
N ILE A 180 -2.51 -10.51 -11.05
CA ILE A 180 -2.66 -10.68 -12.50
C ILE A 180 -1.45 -11.45 -13.03
N LEU A 181 -1.73 -12.48 -13.80
CA LEU A 181 -0.71 -13.21 -14.55
C LEU A 181 -0.82 -12.83 -16.03
N TRP A 182 0.26 -12.26 -16.55
CA TRP A 182 0.36 -11.87 -17.96
C TRP A 182 1.54 -12.59 -18.61
N ASN A 183 1.24 -13.42 -19.61
CA ASN A 183 2.24 -14.19 -20.37
C ASN A 183 3.29 -14.90 -19.49
N GLY A 184 2.85 -15.61 -18.46
CA GLY A 184 3.76 -16.26 -17.51
C GLY A 184 3.16 -17.47 -16.83
N CYS A 185 3.87 -18.02 -15.86
CA CYS A 185 3.35 -19.05 -14.98
C CYS A 185 3.60 -18.67 -13.51
N LYS A 186 2.71 -19.11 -12.65
CA LYS A 186 2.81 -18.94 -11.20
C LYS A 186 2.76 -20.31 -10.52
N THR A 187 3.74 -20.57 -9.70
CA THR A 187 3.76 -21.77 -8.86
C THR A 187 3.41 -21.39 -7.44
N PHE A 188 2.47 -22.10 -6.85
CA PHE A 188 2.08 -21.92 -5.46
C PHE A 188 2.71 -23.01 -4.59
N SER A 189 3.11 -22.64 -3.37
CA SER A 189 3.57 -23.61 -2.38
C SER A 189 2.43 -24.56 -2.00
N SER A 190 2.72 -25.85 -1.86
CA SER A 190 1.78 -26.85 -1.35
C SER A 190 1.31 -26.58 0.10
N ALA A 191 2.03 -25.73 0.83
CA ALA A 191 1.64 -25.28 2.17
C ALA A 191 0.54 -24.20 2.16
N LEU A 192 0.23 -23.61 0.99
CA LEU A 192 -0.82 -22.61 0.86
C LEU A 192 -2.18 -23.30 1.06
N LYS A 193 -2.98 -22.76 1.96
CA LYS A 193 -4.34 -23.23 2.24
C LYS A 193 -5.34 -22.18 1.80
N GLY A 194 -6.49 -22.60 1.31
CA GLY A 194 -7.57 -21.72 0.90
C GLY A 194 -8.15 -22.14 -0.46
N SER A 195 -9.03 -21.31 -0.99
CA SER A 195 -9.63 -21.49 -2.31
C SER A 195 -8.86 -20.68 -3.35
N LEU A 196 -8.57 -21.27 -4.49
CA LEU A 196 -7.98 -20.60 -5.64
C LEU A 196 -9.06 -20.47 -6.72
N SER A 197 -9.27 -19.26 -7.21
CA SER A 197 -10.11 -18.98 -8.38
C SER A 197 -9.24 -18.39 -9.48
N VAL A 198 -9.43 -18.85 -10.69
CA VAL A 198 -8.77 -18.33 -11.89
C VAL A 198 -9.83 -17.72 -12.78
N ILE A 199 -9.67 -16.43 -13.13
CA ILE A 199 -10.61 -15.68 -13.96
C ILE A 199 -9.86 -15.19 -15.19
N CYS A 200 -10.33 -15.55 -16.38
CA CYS A 200 -9.77 -15.05 -17.62
C CYS A 200 -10.28 -13.62 -17.89
N LEU A 201 -9.35 -12.68 -18.08
CA LEU A 201 -9.66 -11.28 -18.40
C LEU A 201 -9.41 -10.95 -19.87
N SER A 202 -9.04 -11.93 -20.69
CA SER A 202 -8.76 -11.80 -22.13
C SER A 202 -9.54 -12.85 -22.90
N ASP A 203 -9.67 -12.66 -24.22
CA ASP A 203 -10.38 -13.61 -25.12
C ASP A 203 -9.68 -14.97 -25.24
N LYS A 204 -8.44 -15.06 -24.75
CA LYS A 204 -7.62 -16.29 -24.76
C LYS A 204 -6.95 -16.43 -23.41
N ALA A 205 -7.12 -17.59 -22.81
CA ALA A 205 -6.42 -18.02 -21.59
C ALA A 205 -5.11 -18.73 -21.95
#